data_aba08f368cea72410148b304d96e0505
#
_entry.id   aba08f368cea72410148b304d96e0505
#
_cell.length_a   1.000
_cell.length_b   1.000
_cell.length_c   1.000
_cell.angle_alpha   90.00
_cell.angle_beta   90.00
_cell.angle_gamma   90.00
#
_symmetry.space_group_name_H-M   'P 1'
#
loop_
_entity.id
_entity.type
_entity.pdbx_description
1 polymer ?
#
loop_
_entity_poly.entity_id
_entity_poly.type
_entity_poly.pdbx_seq_one_letter_code
_entity_poly.pdbx_strand_id
1 'polypeptide(L)'
;LMLNVGKTHDTLTVVDDQIGTPTYTFDLARLLVDMIETREYGIYHATNEGGYISWYDFACEIFRQASALGYDCYDENHLTVKPVTTKEYGVSKAVRPFNSRLDKSKLTAHGFVPLPDWKDALNRYLKQTNI
;
A
#
# COMPACT_ATOMS: atom_id res chain seq x y z
N LEU A 1 1.08 -1.67 -11.56
CA LEU A 1 0.19 -2.78 -11.88
C LEU A 1 -1.28 -2.35 -11.84
N MET A 2 -1.86 -1.98 -10.69
CA MET A 2 -3.29 -1.63 -10.54
C MET A 2 -3.76 -0.57 -11.53
N LEU A 3 -3.04 0.54 -11.67
CA LEU A 3 -3.38 1.59 -12.62
C LEU A 3 -3.45 1.08 -14.07
N ASN A 4 -2.49 0.23 -14.48
CA ASN A 4 -2.50 -0.31 -15.84
C ASN A 4 -3.66 -1.26 -16.09
N VAL A 5 -4.02 -2.09 -15.11
CA VAL A 5 -5.14 -3.01 -15.21
C VAL A 5 -6.47 -2.24 -15.20
N GLY A 6 -6.60 -1.21 -14.35
CA GLY A 6 -7.79 -0.37 -14.28
C GLY A 6 -8.11 0.41 -15.57
N LYS A 7 -7.09 0.68 -16.43
CA LYS A 7 -7.33 1.31 -17.74
C LYS A 7 -8.01 0.39 -18.76
N THR A 8 -7.93 -0.91 -18.57
CA THR A 8 -8.31 -1.91 -19.59
C THR A 8 -9.48 -2.81 -19.17
N HIS A 9 -9.99 -2.64 -17.95
CA HIS A 9 -11.04 -3.47 -17.37
C HIS A 9 -12.08 -2.60 -16.67
N ASP A 10 -13.33 -2.92 -16.86
CA ASP A 10 -14.46 -2.25 -16.19
C ASP A 10 -14.73 -2.82 -14.79
N THR A 11 -14.24 -4.02 -14.53
CA THR A 11 -14.39 -4.70 -13.23
C THR A 11 -13.10 -5.41 -12.86
N LEU A 12 -12.67 -5.19 -11.62
CA LEU A 12 -11.52 -5.87 -11.01
C LEU A 12 -11.95 -6.62 -9.75
N THR A 13 -11.39 -7.80 -9.54
CA THR A 13 -11.49 -8.53 -8.27
C THR A 13 -10.19 -8.43 -7.52
N VAL A 14 -10.25 -8.03 -6.25
CA VAL A 14 -9.06 -7.84 -5.41
C VAL A 14 -9.26 -8.53 -4.07
N VAL A 15 -8.23 -9.21 -3.61
CA VAL A 15 -8.24 -9.97 -2.36
C VAL A 15 -8.42 -9.03 -1.15
N ASP A 16 -9.35 -9.35 -0.26
CA ASP A 16 -9.67 -8.56 0.93
C ASP A 16 -9.36 -9.24 2.28
N ASP A 17 -8.93 -10.50 2.26
CA ASP A 17 -8.61 -11.31 3.45
C ASP A 17 -7.09 -11.43 3.73
N GLN A 18 -6.25 -10.69 3.01
CA GLN A 18 -4.82 -10.57 3.27
C GLN A 18 -4.52 -9.15 3.77
N ILE A 19 -4.10 -9.04 5.03
CA ILE A 19 -4.00 -7.78 5.75
C ILE A 19 -2.54 -7.42 6.04
N GLY A 20 -2.17 -6.19 5.76
CA GLY A 20 -0.86 -5.62 6.01
C GLY A 20 -0.88 -4.10 5.89
N THR A 21 0.27 -3.50 5.60
CA THR A 21 0.38 -2.06 5.35
C THR A 21 1.30 -1.82 4.15
N PRO A 22 0.93 -0.96 3.20
CA PRO A 22 1.81 -0.58 2.10
C PRO A 22 3.04 0.15 2.60
N THR A 23 4.15 0.01 1.87
CA THR A 23 5.39 0.72 2.18
C THR A 23 5.88 1.46 0.94
N TYR A 24 6.01 2.77 1.05
CA TYR A 24 6.60 3.60 -0.01
C TYR A 24 8.12 3.59 0.12
N THR A 25 8.80 3.16 -0.92
CA THR A 25 10.26 2.98 -0.91
C THR A 25 11.03 4.27 -0.66
N PHE A 26 10.50 5.42 -1.06
CA PHE A 26 11.09 6.73 -0.77
C PHE A 26 11.13 7.02 0.74
N ASP A 27 10.03 6.76 1.43
CA ASP A 27 9.95 6.93 2.89
C ASP A 27 10.85 5.94 3.64
N LEU A 28 10.88 4.70 3.16
CA LEU A 28 11.77 3.67 3.71
C LEU A 28 13.25 4.04 3.52
N ALA A 29 13.61 4.58 2.35
CA ALA A 29 14.98 5.02 2.09
C ALA A 29 15.43 6.13 3.06
N ARG A 30 14.55 7.10 3.36
CA ARG A 30 14.83 8.13 4.38
C ARG A 30 15.11 7.49 5.74
N LEU A 31 14.25 6.56 6.18
CA LEU A 31 14.46 5.86 7.46
C LEU A 31 15.79 5.10 7.48
N LEU A 32 16.16 4.42 6.39
CA LEU A 32 17.43 3.71 6.31
C LEU A 32 18.64 4.65 6.44
N VAL A 33 18.58 5.83 5.83
CA VAL A 33 19.63 6.86 6.01
C VAL A 33 19.71 7.31 7.45
N ASP A 34 18.56 7.60 8.09
CA ASP A 34 18.54 7.98 9.51
C ASP A 34 19.14 6.87 10.40
N MET A 35 18.84 5.62 10.10
CA MET A 35 19.33 4.46 10.89
C MET A 35 20.84 4.26 10.79
N ILE A 36 21.43 4.35 9.60
CA ILE A 36 22.87 4.10 9.39
C ILE A 36 23.75 5.18 10.06
N GLU A 37 23.22 6.33 10.39
CA GLU A 37 23.90 7.40 11.10
C GLU A 37 23.92 7.19 12.64
N THR A 38 23.24 6.15 13.12
CA THR A 38 23.14 5.82 14.53
C THR A 38 23.87 4.52 14.87
N ARG A 39 23.92 4.20 16.17
CA ARG A 39 24.39 2.91 16.70
C ARG A 39 23.24 2.08 17.28
N GLU A 40 22.00 2.41 16.93
CA GLU A 40 20.79 1.70 17.36
C GLU A 40 20.60 0.41 16.53
N TYR A 41 21.53 -0.52 16.74
CA TYR A 41 21.56 -1.79 16.00
C TYR A 41 20.40 -2.71 16.35
N GLY A 42 20.03 -3.57 15.45
CA GLY A 42 19.05 -4.62 15.67
C GLY A 42 18.12 -4.82 14.46
N ILE A 43 17.10 -5.64 14.68
CA ILE A 43 16.05 -5.91 13.70
C ILE A 43 14.87 -4.98 14.01
N TYR A 44 14.37 -4.29 12.98
CA TYR A 44 13.25 -3.38 13.06
C TYR A 44 12.21 -3.73 12.00
N HIS A 45 10.92 -3.60 12.35
CA HIS A 45 9.85 -3.60 11.38
C HIS A 45 9.56 -2.17 10.94
N ALA A 46 9.38 -1.97 9.64
CA ALA A 46 9.10 -0.66 9.07
C ALA A 46 8.09 -0.76 7.93
N THR A 47 7.02 0.00 8.03
CA THR A 47 6.02 0.27 6.99
C THR A 47 5.55 1.71 7.14
N ASN A 48 4.82 2.25 6.16
CA ASN A 48 4.09 3.50 6.38
C ASN A 48 3.06 3.33 7.51
N GLU A 49 2.73 4.43 8.19
CA GLU A 49 1.65 4.48 9.18
C GLU A 49 0.27 4.51 8.51
N GLY A 50 -0.81 4.53 9.30
CA GLY A 50 -2.18 4.63 8.79
C GLY A 50 -3.00 3.35 8.93
N GLY A 51 -2.52 2.41 9.76
CA GLY A 51 -3.25 1.18 10.11
C GLY A 51 -3.01 0.02 9.16
N TYR A 52 -3.80 -1.02 9.37
CA TYR A 52 -3.73 -2.28 8.62
C TYR A 52 -4.88 -2.35 7.64
N ILE A 53 -4.58 -2.67 6.40
CA ILE A 53 -5.55 -2.69 5.29
C ILE A 53 -5.42 -3.96 4.46
N SER A 54 -6.47 -4.29 3.72
CA SER A 54 -6.42 -5.34 2.70
C SER A 54 -5.85 -4.81 1.37
N TRP A 55 -5.54 -5.72 0.46
CA TRP A 55 -5.25 -5.34 -0.93
C TRP A 55 -6.44 -4.66 -1.61
N TYR A 56 -7.67 -5.07 -1.25
CA TYR A 56 -8.88 -4.43 -1.74
C TYR A 56 -8.97 -2.96 -1.30
N ASP A 57 -8.76 -2.68 0.00
CA ASP A 57 -8.75 -1.30 0.53
C ASP A 57 -7.70 -0.45 -0.18
N PHE A 58 -6.51 -1.03 -0.40
CA PHE A 58 -5.43 -0.34 -1.10
C PHE A 58 -5.80 -0.02 -2.55
N ALA A 59 -6.39 -0.97 -3.28
CA ALA A 59 -6.84 -0.76 -4.66
C ALA A 59 -7.91 0.32 -4.75
N CYS A 60 -8.91 0.30 -3.87
CA CYS A 60 -9.95 1.32 -3.81
C CYS A 60 -9.36 2.72 -3.59
N GLU A 61 -8.42 2.87 -2.68
CA GLU A 61 -7.79 4.16 -2.42
C GLU A 61 -6.91 4.62 -3.58
N ILE A 62 -6.21 3.71 -4.28
CA ILE A 62 -5.45 4.04 -5.50
C ILE A 62 -6.38 4.68 -6.54
N PHE A 63 -7.51 4.04 -6.84
CA PHE A 63 -8.43 4.53 -7.86
C PHE A 63 -9.13 5.81 -7.42
N ARG A 64 -9.54 5.90 -6.15
CA ARG A 64 -10.13 7.13 -5.60
C ARG A 64 -9.19 8.33 -5.73
N GLN A 65 -7.91 8.17 -5.38
CA GLN A 65 -6.94 9.26 -5.50
C GLN A 65 -6.60 9.56 -6.96
N ALA A 66 -6.47 8.56 -7.82
CA ALA A 66 -6.22 8.77 -9.23
C ALA A 66 -7.37 9.52 -9.90
N SER A 67 -8.62 9.17 -9.62
CA SER A 67 -9.80 9.91 -10.09
C SER A 67 -9.79 11.36 -9.58
N ALA A 68 -9.48 11.59 -8.32
CA ALA A 68 -9.36 12.95 -7.75
C ALA A 68 -8.24 13.80 -8.39
N LEU A 69 -7.25 13.16 -9.01
CA LEU A 69 -6.19 13.82 -9.78
C LEU A 69 -6.59 14.09 -11.25
N GLY A 70 -7.82 13.76 -11.65
CA GLY A 70 -8.38 14.04 -12.98
C GLY A 70 -8.28 12.88 -13.97
N TYR A 71 -8.02 11.65 -13.50
CA TYR A 71 -8.01 10.45 -14.36
C TYR A 71 -9.37 9.75 -14.31
N ASP A 72 -10.32 10.21 -15.09
CA ASP A 72 -11.74 9.78 -15.06
C ASP A 72 -11.95 8.29 -15.32
N CYS A 73 -11.03 7.61 -16.02
CA CYS A 73 -11.10 6.17 -16.26
C CYS A 73 -11.07 5.31 -14.97
N TYR A 74 -10.78 5.90 -13.83
CA TYR A 74 -10.75 5.23 -12.53
C TYR A 74 -11.92 5.60 -11.62
N ASP A 75 -12.86 6.42 -12.07
CA ASP A 75 -14.03 6.76 -11.29
C ASP A 75 -15.04 5.59 -11.19
N GLU A 76 -16.01 5.71 -10.30
CA GLU A 76 -17.00 4.68 -10.01
C GLU A 76 -17.92 4.36 -11.21
N ASN A 77 -18.00 5.25 -12.21
CA ASN A 77 -18.82 5.03 -13.42
C ASN A 77 -18.07 4.16 -14.44
N HIS A 78 -16.73 4.12 -14.39
CA HIS A 78 -15.90 3.44 -15.37
C HIS A 78 -15.27 2.16 -14.80
N LEU A 79 -15.02 2.10 -13.49
CA LEU A 79 -14.30 0.98 -12.88
C LEU A 79 -14.99 0.53 -11.59
N THR A 80 -15.33 -0.74 -11.52
CA THR A 80 -15.85 -1.40 -10.32
C THR A 80 -14.79 -2.31 -9.72
N VAL A 81 -14.47 -2.12 -8.43
CA VAL A 81 -13.57 -3.01 -7.68
C VAL A 81 -14.40 -3.88 -6.74
N LYS A 82 -14.27 -5.20 -6.86
CA LYS A 82 -15.02 -6.18 -6.06
C LYS A 82 -14.07 -6.91 -5.10
N PRO A 83 -14.39 -6.96 -3.79
CA PRO A 83 -13.63 -7.76 -2.85
C PRO A 83 -13.85 -9.26 -3.11
N VAL A 84 -12.79 -10.05 -2.98
CA VAL A 84 -12.84 -11.52 -3.04
C VAL A 84 -11.92 -12.09 -1.99
N THR A 85 -12.23 -13.30 -1.53
CA THR A 85 -11.32 -14.05 -0.65
C THR A 85 -10.14 -14.62 -1.44
N THR A 86 -9.06 -14.95 -0.76
CA THR A 86 -7.90 -15.65 -1.35
C THR A 86 -8.33 -16.93 -2.07
N LYS A 87 -9.30 -17.65 -1.50
CA LYS A 87 -9.84 -18.89 -2.09
C LYS A 87 -10.59 -18.63 -3.38
N GLU A 88 -11.43 -17.62 -3.43
CA GLU A 88 -12.21 -17.23 -4.61
C GLU A 88 -11.31 -16.68 -5.71
N TYR A 89 -10.26 -15.96 -5.36
CA TYR A 89 -9.29 -15.43 -6.31
C TYR A 89 -8.58 -16.54 -7.10
N GLY A 90 -8.13 -17.61 -6.44
CA GLY A 90 -7.72 -18.90 -7.01
C GLY A 90 -6.52 -18.93 -7.97
N VAL A 91 -6.08 -17.80 -8.52
CA VAL A 91 -5.05 -17.72 -9.56
C VAL A 91 -3.61 -17.59 -9.04
N SER A 92 -3.43 -17.39 -7.76
CA SER A 92 -2.08 -17.26 -7.18
C SER A 92 -1.44 -18.64 -6.97
N LYS A 93 -0.27 -18.86 -7.59
CA LYS A 93 0.54 -20.07 -7.35
C LYS A 93 1.25 -20.04 -5.99
N ALA A 94 1.41 -18.87 -5.39
CA ALA A 94 2.08 -18.69 -4.11
C ALA A 94 1.04 -18.66 -2.98
N VAL A 95 1.30 -19.43 -1.93
CA VAL A 95 0.54 -19.33 -0.68
C VAL A 95 0.94 -18.02 0.02
N ARG A 96 0.00 -17.08 0.12
CA ARG A 96 0.20 -15.79 0.78
C ARG A 96 -0.36 -15.84 2.20
N PRO A 97 0.32 -15.26 3.19
CA PRO A 97 -0.22 -15.18 4.55
C PRO A 97 -1.44 -14.25 4.61
N PHE A 98 -2.43 -14.61 5.42
CA PHE A 98 -3.57 -13.73 5.72
C PHE A 98 -3.19 -12.54 6.60
N ASN A 99 -2.18 -12.71 7.44
CA ASN A 99 -1.72 -11.70 8.38
C ASN A 99 -0.26 -11.33 8.12
N SER A 100 -0.07 -10.14 7.56
CA SER A 100 1.25 -9.50 7.35
C SER A 100 1.38 -8.20 8.15
N ARG A 101 0.65 -8.09 9.27
CA ARG A 101 0.74 -6.94 10.17
C ARG A 101 2.09 -6.91 10.86
N LEU A 102 2.69 -5.73 10.92
CA LEU A 102 3.96 -5.49 11.60
C LEU A 102 3.78 -4.49 12.74
N ASP A 103 4.28 -4.82 13.91
CA ASP A 103 4.41 -3.88 15.01
C ASP A 103 5.68 -3.03 14.80
N LYS A 104 5.52 -1.73 14.74
CA LYS A 104 6.58 -0.75 14.49
C LYS A 104 6.98 0.03 15.74
N SER A 105 6.50 -0.37 16.91
CA SER A 105 6.75 0.34 18.19
C SER A 105 8.24 0.48 18.52
N LYS A 106 9.06 -0.47 18.07
CA LYS A 106 10.52 -0.43 18.28
C LYS A 106 11.18 0.76 17.57
N LEU A 107 10.67 1.23 16.43
CA LEU A 107 11.20 2.41 15.74
C LEU A 107 11.12 3.65 16.65
N THR A 108 9.95 3.94 17.18
CA THR A 108 9.73 5.10 18.07
C THR A 108 10.42 4.94 19.40
N ALA A 109 10.47 3.72 19.97
CA ALA A 109 11.17 3.44 21.21
C ALA A 109 12.68 3.71 21.12
N HIS A 110 13.27 3.59 19.92
CA HIS A 110 14.68 3.89 19.64
C HIS A 110 14.91 5.27 19.01
N GLY A 111 13.91 6.16 19.04
CA GLY A 111 14.02 7.56 18.62
C GLY A 111 13.93 7.81 17.12
N PHE A 112 13.56 6.81 16.31
CA PHE A 112 13.34 7.01 14.89
C PHE A 112 11.97 7.62 14.61
N VAL A 113 11.93 8.53 13.62
CA VAL A 113 10.67 9.14 13.17
C VAL A 113 9.89 8.11 12.34
N PRO A 114 8.61 7.85 12.66
CA PRO A 114 7.77 6.96 11.87
C PRO A 114 7.66 7.39 10.41
N LEU A 115 7.40 6.44 9.52
CA LEU A 115 7.06 6.77 8.14
C LEU A 115 5.69 7.48 8.10
N PRO A 116 5.45 8.36 7.10
CA PRO A 116 4.15 9.02 6.93
C PRO A 116 3.00 8.03 6.74
N ASP A 117 1.78 8.53 6.86
CA ASP A 117 0.57 7.75 6.53
C ASP A 117 0.63 7.23 5.08
N TRP A 118 0.19 5.98 4.88
CA TRP A 118 0.25 5.34 3.56
C TRP A 118 -0.60 6.03 2.50
N LYS A 119 -1.69 6.71 2.89
CA LYS A 119 -2.52 7.48 1.95
C LYS A 119 -1.80 8.73 1.45
N ASP A 120 -1.06 9.40 2.34
CA ASP A 120 -0.18 10.50 1.94
C ASP A 120 0.95 10.02 1.03
N ALA A 121 1.59 8.91 1.39
CA ALA A 121 2.63 8.29 0.58
C ALA A 121 2.12 7.92 -0.82
N LEU A 122 0.92 7.35 -0.91
CA LEU A 122 0.26 7.03 -2.17
C LEU A 122 0.00 8.30 -3.00
N ASN A 123 -0.49 9.38 -2.38
CA ASN A 123 -0.74 10.64 -3.08
C ASN A 123 0.55 11.23 -3.67
N ARG A 124 1.64 11.22 -2.89
CA ARG A 124 2.96 11.67 -3.38
C ARG A 124 3.44 10.81 -4.55
N TYR A 125 3.28 9.49 -4.46
CA TYR A 125 3.63 8.58 -5.54
C TYR A 125 2.82 8.87 -6.82
N LEU A 126 1.50 8.99 -6.72
CA LEU A 126 0.63 9.24 -7.87
C LEU A 126 0.94 10.57 -8.57
N LYS A 127 1.27 11.62 -7.82
CA LYS A 127 1.66 12.92 -8.38
C LYS A 127 3.00 12.90 -9.11
N GLN A 128 3.90 12.00 -8.75
CA GLN A 128 5.20 11.85 -9.40
C GLN A 128 5.14 10.92 -10.61
N THR A 129 4.11 10.09 -10.69
CA THR A 129 3.95 9.11 -11.76
C THR A 129 3.05 9.71 -12.84
N ASN A 130 3.54 9.81 -14.07
CA ASN A 130 2.68 10.11 -15.22
C ASN A 130 1.80 8.87 -15.48
N ILE A 131 0.57 8.95 -15.04
CA ILE A 131 -0.41 7.87 -15.17
C ILE A 131 -0.94 7.81 -16.60
#